data_8c8711fcaa2b908297e037d8de3488a1
#
_entry.id   8c8711fcaa2b908297e037d8de3488a1
#
_cell.length_a   1.000
_cell.length_b   1.000
_cell.length_c   1.000
_cell.angle_alpha   90.00
_cell.angle_beta   90.00
_cell.angle_gamma   90.00
#
_symmetry.space_group_name_H-M   'P 1'
#
loop_
_entity.id
_entity.type
_entity.pdbx_description
1 polymer ?
#
loop_
_entity_poly.entity_id
_entity_poly.type
_entity_poly.pdbx_seq_one_letter_code
_entity_poly.pdbx_strand_id
1 'polypeptide(L)'
;MKVRKAIIPAAGLGTRVLPASKAIPKEMLNIVDKPAIQYIVEEAFNSGIEEVLIITNRGKGAIEDHFDHAYELESKLKDNEGKKDIYNDVLACSKFGNIFFIRQKETKGLGHAVLCAKSFVGNEPFAVLYGDDVIISDNPVTKQLCDVYEKYGKGCVGVKEVPKKDVPKYCSLAVEKIEGNCFNCTDMIEKPKPEQIMSNYSILGRVVLPPEIFDILEKTPLGAGNELQLTDAMKTLAQNQGVIAVDYEGKRYDMGNKFGILQANIEVGLKH
;
A
#
# COMPACT_ATOMS: atom_id res chain seq x y z
N MET A 1 -9.63 13.33 13.47
CA MET A 1 -8.17 13.44 13.71
C MET A 1 -7.48 13.30 12.37
N LYS A 2 -6.53 14.19 12.06
CA LYS A 2 -5.80 14.15 10.77
C LYS A 2 -4.88 12.94 10.70
N VAL A 3 -4.84 12.26 9.56
CA VAL A 3 -3.93 11.15 9.28
C VAL A 3 -2.61 11.75 8.79
N ARG A 4 -1.52 11.58 9.55
CA ARG A 4 -0.20 12.16 9.24
C ARG A 4 0.87 11.12 8.95
N LYS A 5 0.61 9.86 9.31
CA LYS A 5 1.55 8.76 9.19
C LYS A 5 1.07 7.73 8.19
N ALA A 6 2.00 7.18 7.44
CA ALA A 6 1.74 6.05 6.57
C ALA A 6 2.77 4.93 6.77
N ILE A 7 2.35 3.71 6.55
CA ILE A 7 3.24 2.56 6.49
C ILE A 7 3.13 1.86 5.14
N ILE A 8 4.25 1.41 4.61
CA ILE A 8 4.33 0.70 3.34
C ILE A 8 4.94 -0.69 3.59
N PRO A 9 4.12 -1.74 3.71
CA PRO A 9 4.62 -3.11 3.80
C PRO A 9 5.29 -3.54 2.49
N ALA A 10 6.60 -3.71 2.51
CA ALA A 10 7.45 -4.09 1.38
C ALA A 10 8.35 -5.30 1.70
N ALA A 11 8.01 -6.11 2.71
CA ALA A 11 8.82 -7.23 3.17
C ALA A 11 8.57 -8.56 2.43
N GLY A 12 7.60 -8.63 1.51
CA GLY A 12 7.24 -9.83 0.77
C GLY A 12 8.36 -10.35 -0.14
N LEU A 13 8.44 -11.67 -0.33
CA LEU A 13 9.52 -12.33 -1.11
C LEU A 13 9.38 -12.18 -2.62
N GLY A 14 8.24 -11.74 -3.13
CA GLY A 14 8.03 -11.51 -4.57
C GLY A 14 7.99 -12.76 -5.44
N THR A 15 7.60 -13.91 -4.89
CA THR A 15 7.66 -15.21 -5.58
C THR A 15 6.84 -15.27 -6.86
N ARG A 16 5.75 -14.50 -6.96
CA ARG A 16 4.87 -14.45 -8.15
C ARG A 16 5.54 -13.81 -9.37
N VAL A 17 6.57 -13.00 -9.17
CA VAL A 17 7.29 -12.29 -10.24
C VAL A 17 8.71 -12.81 -10.48
N LEU A 18 9.04 -13.99 -9.97
CA LEU A 18 10.28 -14.67 -10.28
C LEU A 18 10.35 -15.00 -11.79
N PRO A 19 11.57 -14.97 -12.42
CA PRO A 19 12.88 -14.77 -11.77
C PRO A 19 13.29 -13.30 -11.55
N ALA A 20 12.53 -12.30 -12.01
CA ALA A 20 12.90 -10.88 -11.93
C ALA A 20 13.19 -10.44 -10.48
N SER A 21 12.37 -10.89 -9.52
CA SER A 21 12.52 -10.55 -8.09
C SER A 21 13.59 -11.36 -7.35
N LYS A 22 14.41 -12.18 -8.04
CA LYS A 22 15.46 -12.97 -7.39
C LYS A 22 16.55 -12.09 -6.77
N ALA A 23 16.96 -11.05 -7.50
CA ALA A 23 18.04 -10.14 -7.10
C ALA A 23 17.58 -8.72 -6.82
N ILE A 24 16.38 -8.34 -7.29
CA ILE A 24 15.82 -7.00 -7.16
C ILE A 24 14.49 -7.10 -6.41
N PRO A 25 14.26 -6.27 -5.38
CA PRO A 25 12.94 -6.19 -4.75
C PRO A 25 11.83 -5.98 -5.79
N LYS A 26 10.70 -6.69 -5.66
CA LYS A 26 9.57 -6.49 -6.61
C LYS A 26 9.08 -5.04 -6.62
N GLU A 27 9.21 -4.36 -5.51
CA GLU A 27 8.84 -2.96 -5.32
C GLU A 27 9.76 -2.00 -6.10
N MET A 28 10.95 -2.48 -6.52
CA MET A 28 11.90 -1.77 -7.37
C MET A 28 11.73 -2.08 -8.87
N LEU A 29 10.75 -2.92 -9.24
CA LEU A 29 10.40 -3.12 -10.65
C LEU A 29 9.74 -1.84 -11.19
N ASN A 30 10.20 -1.40 -12.36
CA ASN A 30 9.82 -0.10 -12.91
C ASN A 30 8.45 -0.13 -13.61
N ILE A 31 7.79 1.01 -13.58
CA ILE A 31 6.79 1.41 -14.55
C ILE A 31 7.46 2.50 -15.38
N VAL A 32 7.84 2.19 -16.61
CA VAL A 32 8.68 2.97 -17.52
C VAL A 32 10.06 3.22 -16.89
N ASP A 33 10.32 4.34 -16.29
CA ASP A 33 11.60 4.79 -15.73
C ASP A 33 11.60 4.91 -14.20
N LYS A 34 10.42 4.81 -13.57
CA LYS A 34 10.23 5.04 -12.14
C LYS A 34 9.88 3.72 -11.41
N PRO A 35 10.59 3.36 -10.32
CA PRO A 35 10.23 2.19 -9.50
C PRO A 35 8.84 2.28 -8.90
N ALA A 36 8.14 1.13 -8.79
CA ALA A 36 6.79 1.06 -8.24
C ALA A 36 6.68 1.69 -6.84
N ILE A 37 7.68 1.47 -5.97
CA ILE A 37 7.70 2.02 -4.61
C ILE A 37 7.69 3.54 -4.59
N GLN A 38 8.29 4.21 -5.58
CA GLN A 38 8.31 5.66 -5.66
C GLN A 38 6.92 6.23 -5.92
N TYR A 39 6.12 5.62 -6.82
CA TYR A 39 4.72 6.02 -7.03
C TYR A 39 3.92 5.96 -5.73
N ILE A 40 4.16 4.94 -4.90
CA ILE A 40 3.44 4.75 -3.63
C ILE A 40 3.86 5.80 -2.59
N VAL A 41 5.15 6.11 -2.51
CA VAL A 41 5.68 7.16 -1.63
C VAL A 41 5.21 8.55 -2.06
N GLU A 42 5.23 8.85 -3.37
CA GLU A 42 4.68 10.08 -3.95
C GLU A 42 3.20 10.24 -3.61
N GLU A 43 2.40 9.17 -3.76
CA GLU A 43 0.98 9.19 -3.39
C GLU A 43 0.79 9.54 -1.90
N ALA A 44 1.59 8.95 -1.01
CA ALA A 44 1.49 9.21 0.42
C ALA A 44 1.74 10.71 0.72
N PHE A 45 2.84 11.29 0.25
CA PHE A 45 3.14 12.71 0.48
C PHE A 45 2.14 13.65 -0.22
N ASN A 46 1.70 13.33 -1.43
CA ASN A 46 0.66 14.08 -2.14
C ASN A 46 -0.71 13.99 -1.44
N SER A 47 -0.90 13.04 -0.54
CA SER A 47 -2.10 12.91 0.31
C SER A 47 -2.02 13.71 1.60
N GLY A 48 -0.90 14.43 1.86
CA GLY A 48 -0.70 15.20 3.07
C GLY A 48 -0.15 14.38 4.26
N ILE A 49 0.39 13.18 3.99
CA ILE A 49 1.17 12.39 4.95
C ILE A 49 2.50 13.11 5.22
N GLU A 50 2.92 13.14 6.47
CA GLU A 50 4.12 13.84 6.94
C GLU A 50 5.28 12.87 7.20
N GLU A 51 4.97 11.63 7.56
CA GLU A 51 5.95 10.58 7.90
C GLU A 51 5.57 9.25 7.26
N VAL A 52 6.51 8.62 6.58
CA VAL A 52 6.34 7.32 5.91
C VAL A 52 7.30 6.30 6.50
N LEU A 53 6.79 5.15 6.95
CA LEU A 53 7.60 4.01 7.37
C LEU A 53 7.51 2.90 6.31
N ILE A 54 8.64 2.56 5.70
CA ILE A 54 8.73 1.41 4.79
C ILE A 54 9.21 0.19 5.58
N ILE A 55 8.41 -0.89 5.53
CA ILE A 55 8.70 -2.13 6.24
C ILE A 55 9.34 -3.09 5.26
N THR A 56 10.65 -3.27 5.38
CA THR A 56 11.49 -4.09 4.50
C THR A 56 11.84 -5.45 5.13
N ASN A 57 12.64 -6.25 4.43
CA ASN A 57 13.30 -7.43 4.97
C ASN A 57 14.78 -7.47 4.54
N ARG A 58 15.49 -8.56 4.87
CA ARG A 58 16.86 -8.77 4.42
C ARG A 58 16.91 -8.84 2.88
N GLY A 59 17.85 -8.11 2.27
CA GLY A 59 18.09 -8.09 0.82
C GLY A 59 17.27 -7.04 0.06
N LYS A 60 16.62 -6.10 0.76
CA LYS A 60 15.87 -5.00 0.14
C LYS A 60 16.54 -3.63 0.28
N GLY A 61 17.85 -3.57 0.49
CA GLY A 61 18.61 -2.32 0.61
C GLY A 61 18.46 -1.37 -0.58
N ALA A 62 18.22 -1.90 -1.79
CA ALA A 62 17.95 -1.07 -2.96
C ALA A 62 16.74 -0.14 -2.81
N ILE A 63 15.80 -0.43 -1.91
CA ILE A 63 14.67 0.48 -1.59
C ILE A 63 15.19 1.64 -0.74
N GLU A 64 16.06 1.36 0.23
CA GLU A 64 16.69 2.36 1.10
C GLU A 64 17.58 3.28 0.25
N ASP A 65 18.46 2.68 -0.57
CA ASP A 65 19.38 3.40 -1.47
C ASP A 65 18.64 4.31 -2.47
N HIS A 66 17.45 3.93 -2.92
CA HIS A 66 16.66 4.71 -3.88
C HIS A 66 16.20 6.06 -3.31
N PHE A 67 15.91 6.11 -2.02
CA PHE A 67 15.45 7.32 -1.33
C PHE A 67 16.57 8.09 -0.62
N ASP A 68 17.81 7.61 -0.70
CA ASP A 68 18.98 8.28 -0.14
C ASP A 68 19.74 9.06 -1.21
N HIS A 69 20.69 9.88 -0.79
CA HIS A 69 21.56 10.64 -1.68
C HIS A 69 22.58 9.77 -2.40
N ALA A 70 22.67 9.93 -3.72
CA ALA A 70 23.70 9.33 -4.56
C ALA A 70 24.79 10.38 -4.92
N TYR A 71 25.55 10.84 -3.94
CA TYR A 71 26.44 12.00 -4.05
C TYR A 71 27.39 12.00 -5.26
N GLU A 72 27.97 10.84 -5.61
CA GLU A 72 28.86 10.75 -6.77
C GLU A 72 28.10 10.97 -8.08
N LEU A 73 26.90 10.37 -8.21
CA LEU A 73 26.04 10.54 -9.38
C LEU A 73 25.52 11.97 -9.47
N GLU A 74 25.01 12.50 -8.38
CA GLU A 74 24.48 13.87 -8.28
C GLU A 74 25.56 14.89 -8.66
N SER A 75 26.80 14.73 -8.15
CA SER A 75 27.93 15.61 -8.49
C SER A 75 28.26 15.60 -9.97
N LYS A 76 28.28 14.41 -10.61
CA LYS A 76 28.56 14.28 -12.05
C LYS A 76 27.45 14.85 -12.94
N LEU A 77 26.19 14.82 -12.48
CA LEU A 77 25.04 15.34 -13.22
C LEU A 77 24.91 16.85 -13.08
N LYS A 78 25.21 17.40 -11.90
CA LYS A 78 25.03 18.81 -11.53
C LYS A 78 25.74 19.78 -12.48
N ASP A 79 26.95 19.43 -12.90
CA ASP A 79 27.81 20.28 -13.73
C ASP A 79 27.56 20.09 -15.23
N ASN A 80 26.56 19.27 -15.62
CA ASN A 80 26.21 19.00 -17.00
C ASN A 80 24.88 19.64 -17.38
N GLU A 81 24.94 20.81 -18.05
CA GLU A 81 23.74 21.56 -18.47
C GLU A 81 22.76 20.74 -19.30
N GLY A 82 23.26 19.83 -20.16
CA GLY A 82 22.42 18.95 -20.98
C GLY A 82 21.71 17.83 -20.21
N LYS A 83 21.98 17.67 -18.90
CA LYS A 83 21.39 16.63 -18.03
C LYS A 83 20.66 17.21 -16.82
N LYS A 84 20.29 18.46 -16.86
CA LYS A 84 19.67 19.16 -15.72
C LYS A 84 18.36 18.52 -15.29
N ASP A 85 17.55 18.04 -16.23
CA ASP A 85 16.27 17.39 -15.93
C ASP A 85 16.53 16.05 -15.21
N ILE A 86 17.46 15.23 -15.73
CA ILE A 86 17.87 13.96 -15.10
C ILE A 86 18.43 14.21 -13.69
N TYR A 87 19.23 15.28 -13.51
CA TYR A 87 19.72 15.66 -12.19
C TYR A 87 18.60 15.99 -11.22
N ASN A 88 17.59 16.74 -11.67
CA ASN A 88 16.43 17.11 -10.85
C ASN A 88 15.61 15.88 -10.48
N ASP A 89 15.40 14.94 -11.40
CA ASP A 89 14.67 13.69 -11.15
C ASP A 89 15.39 12.81 -10.12
N VAL A 90 16.71 12.63 -10.25
CA VAL A 90 17.51 11.90 -9.26
C VAL A 90 17.44 12.57 -7.89
N LEU A 91 17.62 13.89 -7.85
CA LEU A 91 17.61 14.65 -6.61
C LEU A 91 16.21 14.65 -5.94
N ALA A 92 15.14 14.57 -6.71
CA ALA A 92 13.76 14.52 -6.19
C ALA A 92 13.54 13.27 -5.34
N CYS A 93 14.17 12.15 -5.66
CA CYS A 93 14.03 10.89 -4.91
C CYS A 93 14.54 11.03 -3.46
N SER A 94 15.61 11.80 -3.22
CA SER A 94 16.18 12.03 -1.89
C SER A 94 15.53 13.20 -1.12
N LYS A 95 14.61 13.95 -1.77
CA LYS A 95 13.96 15.13 -1.18
C LYS A 95 12.53 14.86 -0.68
N PHE A 96 12.06 13.63 -0.75
CA PHE A 96 10.81 13.29 -0.08
C PHE A 96 10.92 13.58 1.42
N GLY A 97 9.79 13.81 2.07
CA GLY A 97 9.73 14.08 3.50
C GLY A 97 10.35 12.97 4.37
N ASN A 98 9.94 12.87 5.60
CA ASN A 98 10.52 11.90 6.54
C ASN A 98 10.18 10.46 6.15
N ILE A 99 11.15 9.72 5.61
CA ILE A 99 11.04 8.28 5.30
C ILE A 99 11.87 7.51 6.33
N PHE A 100 11.24 6.54 6.97
CA PHE A 100 11.85 5.65 7.94
C PHE A 100 11.83 4.22 7.42
N PHE A 101 12.77 3.38 7.89
CA PHE A 101 12.86 1.98 7.50
C PHE A 101 12.92 1.09 8.74
N ILE A 102 12.16 -0.01 8.70
CA ILE A 102 12.22 -1.07 9.70
C ILE A 102 12.17 -2.43 9.01
N ARG A 103 12.81 -3.44 9.62
CA ARG A 103 12.80 -4.80 9.09
C ARG A 103 11.75 -5.67 9.77
N GLN A 104 10.88 -6.26 8.97
CA GLN A 104 10.13 -7.44 9.36
C GLN A 104 11.09 -8.62 9.34
N LYS A 105 11.55 -9.06 10.52
CA LYS A 105 12.58 -10.10 10.65
C LYS A 105 12.10 -11.46 10.15
N GLU A 106 10.81 -11.73 10.29
CA GLU A 106 10.15 -12.98 9.88
C GLU A 106 8.90 -12.63 9.05
N THR A 107 8.76 -13.27 7.89
CA THR A 107 7.61 -13.05 6.99
C THR A 107 6.40 -13.83 7.51
N LYS A 108 5.66 -13.25 8.45
CA LYS A 108 4.48 -13.85 9.08
C LYS A 108 3.15 -13.24 8.60
N GLY A 109 3.13 -12.67 7.39
CA GLY A 109 1.94 -12.08 6.78
C GLY A 109 1.85 -10.56 6.93
N LEU A 110 0.83 -9.99 6.27
CA LEU A 110 0.61 -8.55 6.19
C LEU A 110 0.26 -7.94 7.56
N GLY A 111 -0.59 -8.59 8.35
CA GLY A 111 -0.92 -8.15 9.70
C GLY A 111 0.31 -8.05 10.60
N HIS A 112 1.25 -9.00 10.49
CA HIS A 112 2.51 -8.96 11.23
C HIS A 112 3.42 -7.81 10.75
N ALA A 113 3.45 -7.51 9.45
CA ALA A 113 4.18 -6.34 8.95
C ALA A 113 3.61 -5.05 9.57
N VAL A 114 2.29 -4.89 9.56
CA VAL A 114 1.60 -3.75 10.21
C VAL A 114 1.95 -3.68 11.69
N LEU A 115 1.92 -4.81 12.40
CA LEU A 115 2.24 -4.87 13.84
C LEU A 115 3.67 -4.40 14.14
N CYS A 116 4.64 -4.63 13.24
CA CYS A 116 6.00 -4.11 13.38
C CYS A 116 6.06 -2.57 13.44
N ALA A 117 5.05 -1.87 12.94
CA ALA A 117 4.98 -0.42 12.92
C ALA A 117 4.39 0.19 14.21
N LYS A 118 3.94 -0.60 15.20
CA LYS A 118 3.23 -0.14 16.39
C LYS A 118 3.97 1.02 17.11
N SER A 119 5.27 0.90 17.30
CA SER A 119 6.07 1.93 17.98
C SER A 119 6.23 3.23 17.17
N PHE A 120 6.24 3.15 15.84
CA PHE A 120 6.31 4.32 14.96
C PHE A 120 4.96 5.05 14.92
N VAL A 121 3.88 4.31 14.81
CA VAL A 121 2.53 4.87 14.72
C VAL A 121 2.11 5.50 16.05
N GLY A 122 2.37 4.83 17.17
CA GLY A 122 1.91 5.25 18.48
C GLY A 122 0.37 5.22 18.56
N ASN A 123 -0.23 6.30 19.06
CA ASN A 123 -1.68 6.43 19.28
C ASN A 123 -2.36 7.31 18.20
N GLU A 124 -1.83 7.33 16.98
CA GLU A 124 -2.38 8.12 15.88
C GLU A 124 -3.04 7.24 14.83
N PRO A 125 -4.04 7.75 14.08
CA PRO A 125 -4.52 7.07 12.88
C PRO A 125 -3.43 7.08 11.81
N PHE A 126 -3.40 6.05 10.98
CA PHE A 126 -2.38 5.89 9.97
C PHE A 126 -2.92 5.23 8.70
N ALA A 127 -2.28 5.54 7.57
CA ALA A 127 -2.55 4.88 6.31
C ALA A 127 -1.65 3.65 6.13
N VAL A 128 -2.15 2.62 5.46
CA VAL A 128 -1.37 1.47 4.97
C VAL A 128 -1.48 1.44 3.46
N LEU A 129 -0.33 1.57 2.78
CA LEU A 129 -0.24 1.48 1.33
C LEU A 129 0.46 0.18 0.96
N TYR A 130 -0.20 -0.71 0.24
CA TYR A 130 0.40 -2.00 -0.12
C TYR A 130 1.53 -1.77 -1.13
N GLY A 131 2.73 -2.26 -0.80
CA GLY A 131 3.97 -1.96 -1.52
C GLY A 131 4.07 -2.50 -2.95
N ASP A 132 3.10 -3.28 -3.40
CA ASP A 132 2.99 -3.81 -4.75
C ASP A 132 1.71 -3.36 -5.50
N ASP A 133 0.96 -2.42 -4.94
CA ASP A 133 -0.22 -1.83 -5.57
C ASP A 133 0.04 -0.37 -5.95
N VAL A 134 0.33 -0.10 -7.21
CA VAL A 134 0.41 1.26 -7.74
C VAL A 134 -0.97 1.70 -8.19
N ILE A 135 -1.41 2.86 -7.72
CA ILE A 135 -2.69 3.44 -8.13
C ILE A 135 -2.45 4.83 -8.70
N ILE A 136 -2.89 5.03 -9.94
CA ILE A 136 -2.78 6.33 -10.62
C ILE A 136 -4.15 7.00 -10.58
N SER A 137 -4.19 8.21 -10.03
CA SER A 137 -5.39 9.01 -9.87
C SER A 137 -5.02 10.49 -9.78
N ASP A 138 -5.86 11.36 -10.33
CA ASP A 138 -5.71 12.82 -10.20
C ASP A 138 -5.94 13.28 -8.74
N ASN A 139 -6.81 12.57 -8.01
CA ASN A 139 -6.99 12.73 -6.56
C ASN A 139 -6.40 11.51 -5.87
N PRO A 140 -5.27 11.61 -5.16
CA PRO A 140 -4.58 10.46 -4.55
C PRO A 140 -5.53 9.61 -3.70
N VAL A 141 -5.49 8.28 -3.88
CA VAL A 141 -6.44 7.38 -3.19
C VAL A 141 -6.27 7.41 -1.68
N THR A 142 -5.04 7.51 -1.20
CA THR A 142 -4.77 7.68 0.23
C THR A 142 -5.46 8.93 0.77
N LYS A 143 -5.45 10.05 0.00
CA LYS A 143 -6.18 11.27 0.40
C LYS A 143 -7.69 11.04 0.45
N GLN A 144 -8.28 10.38 -0.55
CA GLN A 144 -9.71 10.05 -0.56
C GLN A 144 -10.11 9.29 0.72
N LEU A 145 -9.29 8.32 1.15
CA LEU A 145 -9.56 7.56 2.37
C LEU A 145 -9.33 8.40 3.64
N CYS A 146 -8.31 9.25 3.68
CA CYS A 146 -8.07 10.16 4.80
C CYS A 146 -9.23 11.12 5.01
N ASP A 147 -9.76 11.71 3.94
CA ASP A 147 -10.91 12.62 3.98
C ASP A 147 -12.16 11.89 4.54
N VAL A 148 -12.37 10.61 4.16
CA VAL A 148 -13.46 9.78 4.70
C VAL A 148 -13.21 9.43 6.17
N TYR A 149 -11.98 9.08 6.54
CA TYR A 149 -11.62 8.83 7.94
C TYR A 149 -11.87 10.07 8.82
N GLU A 150 -11.48 11.25 8.35
CA GLU A 150 -11.72 12.51 9.10
C GLU A 150 -13.22 12.81 9.26
N LYS A 151 -14.02 12.46 8.24
CA LYS A 151 -15.47 12.66 8.26
C LYS A 151 -16.20 11.72 9.22
N TYR A 152 -15.86 10.43 9.22
CA TYR A 152 -16.60 9.40 9.96
C TYR A 152 -15.94 8.97 11.27
N GLY A 153 -14.64 9.24 11.48
CA GLY A 153 -13.89 8.78 12.64
C GLY A 153 -13.77 7.26 12.74
N LYS A 154 -13.89 6.55 11.61
CA LYS A 154 -13.86 5.08 11.54
C LYS A 154 -12.78 4.62 10.57
N GLY A 155 -12.22 3.42 10.81
CA GLY A 155 -11.32 2.80 9.85
C GLY A 155 -11.90 2.77 8.44
N CYS A 156 -11.05 3.00 7.42
CA CYS A 156 -11.47 3.04 6.02
C CYS A 156 -10.68 2.03 5.19
N VAL A 157 -11.36 1.36 4.26
CA VAL A 157 -10.74 0.44 3.31
C VAL A 157 -11.07 0.86 1.89
N GLY A 158 -10.05 1.01 1.06
CA GLY A 158 -10.21 1.28 -0.36
C GLY A 158 -10.61 0.01 -1.10
N VAL A 159 -11.73 0.06 -1.80
CA VAL A 159 -12.31 -1.10 -2.48
C VAL A 159 -12.54 -0.85 -3.95
N LYS A 160 -12.57 -1.94 -4.72
CA LYS A 160 -13.07 -1.98 -6.09
C LYS A 160 -13.88 -3.25 -6.30
N GLU A 161 -14.85 -3.17 -7.20
CA GLU A 161 -15.47 -4.37 -7.75
C GLU A 161 -14.46 -5.14 -8.59
N VAL A 162 -14.36 -6.43 -8.34
CA VAL A 162 -13.57 -7.37 -9.14
C VAL A 162 -14.46 -8.45 -9.74
N PRO A 163 -14.10 -9.03 -10.88
CA PRO A 163 -14.86 -10.16 -11.43
C PRO A 163 -15.02 -11.27 -10.38
N LYS A 164 -16.20 -11.84 -10.23
CA LYS A 164 -16.52 -12.86 -9.20
C LYS A 164 -15.49 -14.00 -9.15
N LYS A 165 -14.97 -14.42 -10.32
CA LYS A 165 -13.92 -15.46 -10.43
C LYS A 165 -12.58 -15.07 -9.79
N ASP A 166 -12.34 -13.77 -9.59
CA ASP A 166 -11.08 -13.22 -9.05
C ASP A 166 -11.18 -12.88 -7.56
N VAL A 167 -12.41 -12.76 -7.00
CA VAL A 167 -12.63 -12.50 -5.55
C VAL A 167 -11.83 -13.45 -4.65
N PRO A 168 -11.73 -14.78 -4.94
CA PRO A 168 -10.93 -15.70 -4.13
C PRO A 168 -9.42 -15.41 -4.08
N LYS A 169 -8.91 -14.51 -4.92
CA LYS A 169 -7.50 -14.07 -4.89
C LYS A 169 -7.25 -12.96 -3.88
N TYR A 170 -8.32 -12.30 -3.45
CA TYR A 170 -8.35 -11.12 -2.57
C TYR A 170 -9.19 -11.41 -1.33
N CYS A 171 -10.04 -10.47 -0.97
CA CYS A 171 -11.05 -10.65 0.08
C CYS A 171 -12.46 -10.36 -0.48
N SER A 172 -13.48 -10.76 0.26
CA SER A 172 -14.88 -10.37 0.02
C SER A 172 -15.43 -9.63 1.20
N LEU A 173 -16.21 -8.58 0.96
CA LEU A 173 -16.79 -7.71 1.98
C LEU A 173 -18.33 -7.79 1.95
N ALA A 174 -18.93 -7.76 3.15
CA ALA A 174 -20.35 -7.42 3.29
C ALA A 174 -20.47 -5.92 3.41
N VAL A 175 -21.09 -5.26 2.44
CA VAL A 175 -21.18 -3.81 2.35
C VAL A 175 -22.61 -3.33 2.16
N GLU A 176 -22.96 -2.25 2.84
CA GLU A 176 -24.24 -1.55 2.73
C GLU A 176 -23.99 -0.09 2.35
N LYS A 177 -24.68 0.38 1.32
CA LYS A 177 -24.52 1.76 0.82
C LYS A 177 -24.86 2.79 1.91
N ILE A 178 -23.97 3.78 2.09
CA ILE A 178 -24.23 4.94 2.94
C ILE A 178 -24.57 6.16 2.06
N GLU A 179 -23.56 6.68 1.37
CA GLU A 179 -23.69 7.84 0.48
C GLU A 179 -22.52 7.89 -0.53
N GLY A 180 -22.72 8.57 -1.67
CA GLY A 180 -21.66 8.74 -2.67
C GLY A 180 -21.01 7.41 -3.05
N ASN A 181 -19.71 7.30 -2.82
CA ASN A 181 -18.89 6.10 -3.02
C ASN A 181 -18.54 5.37 -1.70
N CYS A 182 -19.24 5.68 -0.60
CA CYS A 182 -18.99 5.12 0.73
C CYS A 182 -20.04 4.06 1.08
N PHE A 183 -19.57 2.99 1.71
CA PHE A 183 -20.37 1.86 2.18
C PHE A 183 -20.00 1.52 3.63
N ASN A 184 -20.96 1.15 4.45
CA ASN A 184 -20.68 0.52 5.74
C ASN A 184 -20.24 -0.92 5.50
N CYS A 185 -19.05 -1.29 5.99
CA CYS A 185 -18.53 -2.65 5.91
C CYS A 185 -18.78 -3.35 7.25
N THR A 186 -19.58 -4.41 7.23
CA THR A 186 -20.00 -5.15 8.43
C THR A 186 -19.24 -6.46 8.63
N ASP A 187 -18.73 -7.03 7.54
CA ASP A 187 -17.94 -8.27 7.58
C ASP A 187 -16.95 -8.33 6.41
N MET A 188 -15.89 -9.12 6.56
CA MET A 188 -14.92 -9.40 5.50
C MET A 188 -14.25 -10.76 5.70
N ILE A 189 -13.88 -11.40 4.59
CA ILE A 189 -13.23 -12.71 4.57
C ILE A 189 -12.06 -12.67 3.60
N GLU A 190 -10.86 -13.01 4.08
CA GLU A 190 -9.65 -13.16 3.27
C GLU A 190 -9.70 -14.46 2.46
N LYS A 191 -9.44 -14.39 1.16
CA LYS A 191 -9.41 -15.52 0.21
C LYS A 191 -10.63 -16.45 0.39
N PRO A 192 -11.85 -15.93 0.23
CA PRO A 192 -13.06 -16.68 0.47
C PRO A 192 -13.19 -17.86 -0.50
N LYS A 193 -13.81 -18.94 -0.05
CA LYS A 193 -14.32 -19.97 -0.96
C LYS A 193 -15.51 -19.41 -1.75
N PRO A 194 -15.83 -19.96 -2.94
CA PRO A 194 -16.93 -19.45 -3.77
C PRO A 194 -18.26 -19.26 -3.05
N GLU A 195 -18.58 -20.15 -2.10
CA GLU A 195 -19.81 -20.11 -1.30
C GLU A 195 -19.79 -19.07 -0.18
N GLN A 196 -18.62 -18.50 0.13
CA GLN A 196 -18.40 -17.48 1.17
C GLN A 196 -18.35 -16.05 0.60
N ILE A 197 -18.48 -15.90 -0.72
CA ILE A 197 -18.44 -14.60 -1.37
C ILE A 197 -19.69 -13.80 -1.00
N MET A 198 -19.52 -12.71 -0.28
CA MET A 198 -20.58 -11.81 0.18
C MET A 198 -20.90 -10.73 -0.87
N SER A 199 -19.86 -10.20 -1.52
CA SER A 199 -20.00 -9.25 -2.64
C SER A 199 -18.78 -9.35 -3.56
N ASN A 200 -18.81 -8.62 -4.68
CA ASN A 200 -17.67 -8.50 -5.58
C ASN A 200 -16.67 -7.40 -5.16
N TYR A 201 -16.94 -6.65 -4.09
CA TYR A 201 -16.00 -5.67 -3.58
C TYR A 201 -14.84 -6.36 -2.85
N SER A 202 -13.62 -5.96 -3.20
CA SER A 202 -12.38 -6.40 -2.57
C SER A 202 -11.53 -5.22 -2.15
N ILE A 203 -10.83 -5.35 -1.02
CA ILE A 203 -9.86 -4.34 -0.59
C ILE A 203 -8.66 -4.37 -1.54
N LEU A 204 -8.34 -3.23 -2.13
CA LEU A 204 -7.27 -3.12 -3.09
C LEU A 204 -6.35 -1.94 -2.77
N GLY A 205 -5.23 -2.24 -2.16
CA GLY A 205 -4.06 -1.41 -2.05
C GLY A 205 -3.99 -0.38 -0.93
N ARG A 206 -5.10 0.15 -0.45
CA ARG A 206 -5.10 1.27 0.52
C ARG A 206 -6.10 1.05 1.65
N VAL A 207 -5.64 1.29 2.88
CA VAL A 207 -6.52 1.35 4.05
C VAL A 207 -6.06 2.48 4.99
N VAL A 208 -6.97 3.05 5.77
CA VAL A 208 -6.69 3.97 6.87
C VAL A 208 -7.25 3.36 8.15
N LEU A 209 -6.41 3.21 9.15
CA LEU A 209 -6.74 2.45 10.36
C LEU A 209 -6.54 3.31 11.62
N PRO A 210 -7.39 3.14 12.63
CA PRO A 210 -7.15 3.69 13.95
C PRO A 210 -6.10 2.85 14.71
N PRO A 211 -5.42 3.42 15.73
CA PRO A 211 -4.36 2.72 16.47
C PRO A 211 -4.83 1.47 17.22
N GLU A 212 -6.11 1.36 17.54
CA GLU A 212 -6.71 0.19 18.19
C GLU A 212 -6.54 -1.10 17.40
N ILE A 213 -6.24 -0.99 16.10
CA ILE A 213 -5.94 -2.16 15.27
C ILE A 213 -4.76 -2.96 15.80
N PHE A 214 -3.79 -2.34 16.47
CA PHE A 214 -2.65 -3.05 17.04
C PHE A 214 -3.03 -4.00 18.17
N ASP A 215 -3.93 -3.58 19.05
CA ASP A 215 -4.41 -4.45 20.15
C ASP A 215 -5.26 -5.61 19.62
N ILE A 216 -5.93 -5.41 18.48
CA ILE A 216 -6.66 -6.46 17.78
C ILE A 216 -5.67 -7.42 17.12
N LEU A 217 -4.66 -6.92 16.41
CA LEU A 217 -3.63 -7.73 15.75
C LEU A 217 -2.86 -8.63 16.72
N GLU A 218 -2.55 -8.12 17.92
CA GLU A 218 -1.88 -8.93 18.96
C GLU A 218 -2.70 -10.14 19.42
N LYS A 219 -4.02 -10.09 19.28
CA LYS A 219 -4.96 -11.15 19.69
C LYS A 219 -5.49 -11.96 18.51
N THR A 220 -5.24 -11.53 17.28
CA THR A 220 -5.73 -12.20 16.06
C THR A 220 -4.96 -13.50 15.85
N PRO A 221 -5.64 -14.65 15.70
CA PRO A 221 -4.99 -15.91 15.38
C PRO A 221 -4.42 -15.91 13.96
N LEU A 222 -3.54 -16.84 13.67
CA LEU A 222 -3.06 -17.06 12.30
C LEU A 222 -4.21 -17.55 11.42
N GLY A 223 -4.37 -16.91 10.28
CA GLY A 223 -5.43 -17.19 9.30
C GLY A 223 -4.92 -17.91 8.05
N ALA A 224 -5.43 -17.53 6.90
CA ALA A 224 -5.11 -18.13 5.61
C ALA A 224 -3.59 -18.16 5.36
N GLY A 225 -3.06 -19.31 4.96
CA GLY A 225 -1.63 -19.52 4.72
C GLY A 225 -0.76 -19.59 5.98
N ASN A 226 -1.35 -19.77 7.16
CA ASN A 226 -0.66 -19.75 8.47
C ASN A 226 0.06 -18.40 8.71
N GLU A 227 -0.57 -17.31 8.27
CA GLU A 227 -0.07 -15.95 8.39
C GLU A 227 -1.01 -15.10 9.27
N LEU A 228 -0.48 -14.07 9.92
CA LEU A 228 -1.28 -13.05 10.57
C LEU A 228 -1.88 -12.14 9.48
N GLN A 229 -3.17 -12.31 9.21
CA GLN A 229 -3.86 -11.57 8.15
C GLN A 229 -4.39 -10.23 8.69
N LEU A 230 -4.10 -9.15 7.97
CA LEU A 230 -4.65 -7.83 8.30
C LEU A 230 -6.17 -7.81 8.14
N THR A 231 -6.70 -8.53 7.14
CA THR A 231 -8.14 -8.63 6.87
C THR A 231 -8.90 -9.21 8.06
N ASP A 232 -8.34 -10.23 8.76
CA ASP A 232 -8.98 -10.82 9.94
C ASP A 232 -9.05 -9.83 11.12
N ALA A 233 -8.00 -9.03 11.30
CA ALA A 233 -8.01 -7.96 12.30
C ALA A 233 -8.98 -6.83 11.94
N MET A 234 -9.03 -6.43 10.65
CA MET A 234 -9.99 -5.43 10.17
C MET A 234 -11.44 -5.92 10.26
N LYS A 235 -11.70 -7.23 10.08
CA LYS A 235 -13.01 -7.83 10.36
C LYS A 235 -13.43 -7.59 11.81
N THR A 236 -12.55 -7.87 12.77
CA THR A 236 -12.82 -7.62 14.19
C THR A 236 -13.05 -6.13 14.45
N LEU A 237 -12.26 -5.26 13.83
CA LEU A 237 -12.46 -3.80 13.91
C LEU A 237 -13.84 -3.39 13.36
N ALA A 238 -14.24 -3.94 12.21
CA ALA A 238 -15.54 -3.66 11.59
C ALA A 238 -16.71 -4.07 12.50
N GLN A 239 -16.61 -5.20 13.16
CA GLN A 239 -17.63 -5.70 14.09
C GLN A 239 -17.73 -4.86 15.38
N ASN A 240 -16.61 -4.33 15.86
CA ASN A 240 -16.56 -3.59 17.11
C ASN A 240 -16.90 -2.10 16.95
N GLN A 241 -16.38 -1.43 15.91
CA GLN A 241 -16.42 0.03 15.74
C GLN A 241 -16.98 0.45 14.37
N GLY A 242 -17.16 -0.50 13.45
CA GLY A 242 -17.50 -0.24 12.05
C GLY A 242 -16.27 0.17 11.24
N VAL A 243 -16.33 -0.12 9.95
CA VAL A 243 -15.33 0.24 8.93
C VAL A 243 -16.08 0.79 7.72
N ILE A 244 -15.55 1.83 7.09
CA ILE A 244 -16.10 2.41 5.86
C ILE A 244 -15.34 1.85 4.66
N ALA A 245 -16.03 1.20 3.73
CA ALA A 245 -15.49 0.83 2.43
C ALA A 245 -15.69 2.00 1.47
N VAL A 246 -14.62 2.41 0.80
CA VAL A 246 -14.61 3.53 -0.15
C VAL A 246 -14.29 2.99 -1.54
N ASP A 247 -15.26 3.06 -2.46
CA ASP A 247 -15.01 2.77 -3.88
C ASP A 247 -14.25 3.95 -4.49
N TYR A 248 -12.92 3.90 -4.38
CA TYR A 248 -12.06 5.01 -4.72
C TYR A 248 -11.99 5.29 -6.23
N GLU A 249 -11.66 6.52 -6.59
CA GLU A 249 -11.34 6.91 -7.96
C GLU A 249 -9.85 6.70 -8.23
N GLY A 250 -9.53 5.98 -9.30
CA GLY A 250 -8.16 5.69 -9.69
C GLY A 250 -8.01 4.34 -10.39
N LYS A 251 -6.92 4.19 -11.13
CA LYS A 251 -6.58 2.96 -11.84
C LYS A 251 -5.46 2.23 -11.14
N ARG A 252 -5.77 1.02 -10.65
CA ARG A 252 -4.83 0.16 -9.95
C ARG A 252 -4.05 -0.73 -10.91
N TYR A 253 -2.76 -0.88 -10.65
CA TYR A 253 -1.86 -1.84 -11.26
C TYR A 253 -1.24 -2.73 -10.17
N ASP A 254 -1.50 -4.05 -10.26
CA ASP A 254 -0.92 -5.05 -9.36
C ASP A 254 0.52 -5.38 -9.82
N MET A 255 1.50 -4.71 -9.24
CA MET A 255 2.92 -4.94 -9.50
C MET A 255 3.43 -6.27 -8.87
N GLY A 256 2.59 -6.94 -8.11
CA GLY A 256 2.85 -8.28 -7.55
C GLY A 256 2.65 -9.42 -8.55
N ASN A 257 2.29 -9.15 -9.82
CA ASN A 257 2.16 -10.17 -10.86
C ASN A 257 2.68 -9.68 -12.22
N LYS A 258 3.08 -10.63 -13.07
CA LYS A 258 3.73 -10.34 -14.36
C LYS A 258 2.83 -9.58 -15.35
N PHE A 259 1.53 -9.89 -15.36
CA PHE A 259 0.58 -9.23 -16.25
C PHE A 259 0.32 -7.78 -15.82
N GLY A 260 0.15 -7.54 -14.51
CA GLY A 260 -0.03 -6.19 -13.97
C GLY A 260 1.17 -5.28 -14.25
N ILE A 261 2.40 -5.82 -14.16
CA ILE A 261 3.63 -5.08 -14.51
C ILE A 261 3.62 -4.72 -16.00
N LEU A 262 3.31 -5.67 -16.88
CA LEU A 262 3.23 -5.41 -18.32
C LEU A 262 2.16 -4.38 -18.65
N GLN A 263 0.97 -4.52 -18.06
CA GLN A 263 -0.14 -3.58 -18.26
C GLN A 263 0.24 -2.16 -17.81
N ALA A 264 0.85 -2.02 -16.63
CA ALA A 264 1.31 -0.73 -16.12
C ALA A 264 2.30 -0.08 -17.10
N ASN A 265 3.31 -0.82 -17.57
CA ASN A 265 4.31 -0.30 -18.49
C ASN A 265 3.71 0.12 -19.83
N ILE A 266 2.77 -0.64 -20.39
CA ILE A 266 2.13 -0.29 -21.65
C ILE A 266 1.25 0.95 -21.48
N GLU A 267 0.37 0.96 -20.50
CA GLU A 267 -0.64 2.01 -20.38
C GLU A 267 -0.05 3.34 -19.89
N VAL A 268 0.96 3.30 -19.03
CA VAL A 268 1.67 4.50 -18.58
C VAL A 268 2.63 4.97 -19.67
N GLY A 269 3.41 4.05 -20.27
CA GLY A 269 4.39 4.39 -21.29
C GLY A 269 3.78 4.97 -22.57
N LEU A 270 2.54 4.61 -22.92
CA LEU A 270 1.84 5.21 -24.07
C LEU A 270 1.32 6.64 -23.80
N LYS A 271 1.38 7.11 -22.53
CA LYS A 271 0.99 8.48 -22.15
C LYS A 271 2.20 9.41 -22.00
N HIS A 272 3.41 8.85 -21.94
CA HIS A 272 4.70 9.55 -21.99
C HIS A 272 5.11 9.80 -23.46
#